data_c54364df1e27043d7de6388905cd57ef
#
_entry.id   c54364df1e27043d7de6388905cd57ef
#
_cell.length_a   1.000
_cell.length_b   1.000
_cell.length_c   1.000
_cell.angle_alpha   90.00
_cell.angle_beta   90.00
_cell.angle_gamma   90.00
#
_symmetry.space_group_name_H-M   'P 1'
#
loop_
_entity.id
_entity.type
_entity.pdbx_description
1 polymer ?
#
loop_
_entity_poly.entity_id
_entity_poly.type
_entity_poly.pdbx_seq_one_letter_code
_entity_poly.pdbx_strand_id
1 'polypeptide(L)'
;MMAKNGPAARPTDASVEKFLDRVPDDRRREDARRLCAMMQEITGEPPVMWGTSIIGFGAYHYRYATGRQGDSALASFSPRRQALVIYLVGGFEARHRRVLARLGPHKAGKGCVYIKRLDDVDQQALRELIDRSVRIHRGIDDAST
;
A
#
# COMPACT_ATOMS: atom_id res chain seq x y z
N MET A 1 -11.88 4.34 -14.21
CA MET A 1 -11.65 3.97 -13.83
C MET A 1 -11.37 3.62 -13.51
N MET A 2 -11.34 3.55 -13.17
CA MET A 2 -11.11 3.04 -12.70
C MET A 2 -10.79 2.87 -12.06
N ALA A 3 -10.77 2.91 -11.75
CA ALA A 3 -10.44 2.61 -11.15
C ALA A 3 -10.19 2.51 -10.57
N LYS A 4 -10.21 2.56 -10.33
CA LYS A 4 -9.81 2.30 -9.53
C LYS A 4 -9.03 1.56 -9.13
N ASN A 5 -9.24 1.39 -9.15
CA ASN A 5 -8.25 0.73 -8.60
C ASN A 5 -8.08 -0.60 -8.99
N GLY A 6 -7.38 -1.29 -8.45
CA GLY A 6 -7.10 -2.64 -8.55
C GLY A 6 -7.11 -3.24 -9.92
N PRO A 7 -8.26 -3.55 -10.49
CA PRO A 7 -8.24 -4.28 -11.75
C PRO A 7 -7.58 -3.56 -12.90
N ALA A 8 -7.47 -2.26 -12.82
CA ALA A 8 -6.86 -1.50 -13.91
C ALA A 8 -5.34 -1.51 -13.85
N ALA A 9 -4.75 -1.83 -12.69
CA ALA A 9 -3.31 -1.83 -12.53
C ALA A 9 -2.78 -3.25 -12.61
N ARG A 10 -1.70 -3.43 -13.36
CA ARG A 10 -1.05 -4.72 -13.52
C ARG A 10 0.44 -4.57 -13.34
N PRO A 11 1.13 -5.63 -12.89
CA PRO A 11 2.59 -5.55 -12.76
C PRO A 11 3.24 -5.38 -14.12
N THR A 12 4.30 -4.59 -14.17
CA THR A 12 5.06 -4.33 -15.39
C THR A 12 6.54 -4.58 -15.09
N ASP A 13 7.36 -4.54 -16.14
CA ASP A 13 8.79 -4.66 -15.98
C ASP A 13 9.49 -3.31 -15.97
N ALA A 14 8.75 -2.23 -15.80
CA ALA A 14 9.33 -0.90 -15.67
C ALA A 14 10.19 -0.80 -14.42
N SER A 15 11.19 0.06 -14.47
CA SER A 15 12.16 0.18 -13.37
C SER A 15 11.60 0.96 -12.19
N VAL A 16 11.54 0.33 -11.03
CA VAL A 16 11.15 0.98 -9.79
C VAL A 16 12.17 2.04 -9.42
N GLU A 17 13.47 1.75 -9.58
CA GLU A 17 14.53 2.72 -9.26
C GLU A 17 14.37 3.99 -10.07
N LYS A 18 14.13 3.87 -11.36
CA LYS A 18 13.94 5.04 -12.22
C LYS A 18 12.71 5.83 -11.82
N PHE A 19 11.65 5.12 -11.45
CA PHE A 19 10.43 5.78 -10.99
C PHE A 19 10.68 6.58 -9.71
N LEU A 20 11.36 5.97 -8.73
CA LEU A 20 11.68 6.64 -7.48
C LEU A 20 12.58 7.85 -7.70
N ASP A 21 13.56 7.74 -8.61
CA ASP A 21 14.46 8.84 -8.92
C ASP A 21 13.72 10.06 -9.46
N ARG A 22 12.54 9.87 -10.04
CA ARG A 22 11.76 10.96 -10.62
C ARG A 22 10.81 11.63 -9.63
N VAL A 23 10.71 11.12 -8.40
CA VAL A 23 9.89 11.77 -7.39
C VAL A 23 10.50 13.15 -7.12
N PRO A 24 9.77 14.24 -7.37
CA PRO A 24 10.42 15.57 -7.46
C PRO A 24 10.87 16.17 -6.16
N ASP A 25 10.22 15.85 -5.04
CA ASP A 25 10.57 16.40 -3.74
C ASP A 25 11.56 15.47 -3.05
N ASP A 26 12.71 16.00 -2.63
CA ASP A 26 13.76 15.21 -1.99
C ASP A 26 13.26 14.43 -0.78
N ARG A 27 12.45 15.08 0.05
CA ARG A 27 11.91 14.43 1.25
C ARG A 27 10.93 13.35 0.89
N ARG A 28 10.08 13.61 -0.10
CA ARG A 28 9.11 12.62 -0.55
C ARG A 28 9.82 11.43 -1.18
N ARG A 29 10.88 11.69 -1.91
CA ARG A 29 11.67 10.62 -2.51
C ARG A 29 12.31 9.76 -1.43
N GLU A 30 12.85 10.39 -0.41
CA GLU A 30 13.42 9.67 0.73
C GLU A 30 12.36 8.84 1.44
N ASP A 31 11.21 9.43 1.72
CA ASP A 31 10.10 8.73 2.35
C ASP A 31 9.63 7.55 1.50
N ALA A 32 9.55 7.75 0.19
CA ALA A 32 9.14 6.68 -0.73
C ALA A 32 10.13 5.51 -0.67
N ARG A 33 11.43 5.80 -0.61
CA ARG A 33 12.44 4.75 -0.51
C ARG A 33 12.35 4.01 0.83
N ARG A 34 12.10 4.73 1.90
CA ARG A 34 11.94 4.12 3.23
C ARG A 34 10.71 3.22 3.26
N LEU A 35 9.61 3.68 2.69
CA LEU A 35 8.38 2.89 2.65
C LEU A 35 8.55 1.67 1.76
N CYS A 36 9.26 1.82 0.66
CA CYS A 36 9.58 0.70 -0.23
C CYS A 36 10.34 -0.39 0.53
N ALA A 37 11.36 0.00 1.30
CA ALA A 37 12.14 -0.95 2.10
C ALA A 37 11.27 -1.62 3.16
N MET A 38 10.41 -0.86 3.82
CA MET A 38 9.52 -1.39 4.84
C MET A 38 8.59 -2.45 4.27
N MET A 39 7.97 -2.16 3.13
CA MET A 39 7.06 -3.12 2.51
C MET A 39 7.77 -4.36 2.00
N GLN A 40 9.00 -4.21 1.52
CA GLN A 40 9.79 -5.35 1.11
C GLN A 40 10.11 -6.26 2.29
N GLU A 41 10.43 -5.67 3.43
CA GLU A 41 10.67 -6.45 4.66
C GLU A 41 9.41 -7.19 5.10
N ILE A 42 8.29 -6.51 5.08
CA ILE A 42 7.03 -7.10 5.56
C ILE A 42 6.57 -8.24 4.64
N THR A 43 6.65 -8.03 3.33
CA THR A 43 6.13 -9.02 2.38
C THR A 43 7.13 -10.10 1.99
N GLY A 44 8.42 -9.79 2.08
CA GLY A 44 9.46 -10.67 1.55
C GLY A 44 9.52 -10.68 0.04
N GLU A 45 8.81 -9.76 -0.63
CA GLU A 45 8.72 -9.69 -2.08
C GLU A 45 9.43 -8.46 -2.62
N PRO A 46 9.99 -8.54 -3.83
CA PRO A 46 10.66 -7.37 -4.41
C PRO A 46 9.65 -6.34 -4.89
N PRO A 47 10.06 -5.07 -4.95
CA PRO A 47 9.19 -4.03 -5.48
C PRO A 47 9.03 -4.16 -7.00
N VAL A 48 7.81 -3.95 -7.47
CA VAL A 48 7.46 -4.04 -8.90
C VAL A 48 6.51 -2.90 -9.21
N MET A 49 6.66 -2.30 -10.39
CA MET A 49 5.69 -1.29 -10.82
C MET A 49 4.36 -1.95 -11.18
N TRP A 50 3.29 -1.40 -10.64
CA TRP A 50 1.92 -1.76 -10.99
C TRP A 50 1.30 -0.54 -11.67
N GLY A 51 1.16 -0.62 -13.00
CA GLY A 51 0.78 0.54 -13.76
C GLY A 51 1.93 1.53 -13.85
N THR A 52 1.62 2.83 -13.84
CA THR A 52 2.62 3.87 -14.06
C THR A 52 3.02 4.62 -12.80
N SER A 53 2.30 4.46 -11.70
CA SER A 53 2.55 5.28 -10.51
C SER A 53 2.43 4.52 -9.19
N ILE A 54 2.26 3.21 -9.21
CA ILE A 54 2.11 2.39 -8.01
C ILE A 54 3.27 1.41 -7.91
N ILE A 55 3.88 1.35 -6.74
CA ILE A 55 4.89 0.34 -6.44
C ILE A 55 4.20 -0.73 -5.60
N GLY A 56 4.26 -1.98 -6.07
CA GLY A 56 3.60 -3.09 -5.41
C GLY A 56 4.55 -4.23 -5.07
N PHE A 57 4.14 -5.07 -4.13
CA PHE A 57 4.93 -6.14 -3.57
C PHE A 57 4.09 -7.41 -3.54
N GLY A 58 4.54 -8.44 -4.26
CA GLY A 58 3.80 -9.69 -4.33
C GLY A 58 2.48 -9.52 -5.04
N ALA A 59 1.66 -10.56 -4.98
CA ALA A 59 0.34 -10.53 -5.60
C ALA A 59 -0.57 -11.55 -4.93
N TYR A 60 -1.87 -11.28 -4.97
CA TYR A 60 -2.87 -12.23 -4.53
C TYR A 60 -4.05 -12.17 -5.48
N HIS A 61 -4.83 -13.25 -5.54
CA HIS A 61 -6.00 -13.32 -6.38
C HIS A 61 -7.24 -13.10 -5.52
N TYR A 62 -8.08 -12.13 -5.92
CA TYR A 62 -9.33 -11.87 -5.19
C TYR A 62 -10.53 -12.35 -6.01
N ARG A 63 -11.58 -12.70 -5.30
CA ARG A 63 -12.84 -13.09 -5.92
C ARG A 63 -13.99 -12.58 -5.06
N TYR A 64 -14.87 -11.79 -5.66
CA TYR A 64 -16.03 -11.26 -4.98
C TYR A 64 -17.25 -12.15 -5.20
N ALA A 65 -18.23 -12.04 -4.31
CA ALA A 65 -19.48 -12.81 -4.42
C ALA A 65 -20.19 -12.54 -5.74
N THR A 66 -19.97 -11.37 -6.32
CA THR A 66 -20.56 -11.00 -7.61
C THR A 66 -19.94 -11.75 -8.79
N GLY A 67 -18.87 -12.51 -8.55
CA GLY A 67 -18.13 -13.18 -9.62
C GLY A 67 -16.95 -12.40 -10.13
N ARG A 68 -16.82 -11.16 -9.73
CA ARG A 68 -15.68 -10.32 -10.13
C ARG A 68 -14.41 -10.83 -9.47
N GLN A 69 -13.36 -10.97 -10.25
CA GLN A 69 -12.09 -11.46 -9.75
C GLN A 69 -10.91 -10.82 -10.48
N GLY A 70 -9.74 -10.91 -9.89
CA GLY A 70 -8.53 -10.37 -10.46
C GLY A 70 -7.37 -10.52 -9.51
N ASP A 71 -6.26 -9.89 -9.87
CA ASP A 71 -5.05 -9.93 -9.06
C ASP A 71 -4.73 -8.52 -8.55
N SER A 72 -4.14 -8.48 -7.36
CA SER A 72 -3.73 -7.23 -6.74
C SER A 72 -2.46 -7.47 -5.94
N ALA A 73 -1.70 -6.41 -5.67
CA ALA A 73 -0.48 -6.53 -4.87
C ALA A 73 -0.82 -6.78 -3.41
N LEU A 74 0.02 -7.56 -2.72
CA LEU A 74 -0.13 -7.80 -1.29
C LEU A 74 0.01 -6.50 -0.50
N ALA A 75 0.96 -5.66 -0.89
CA ALA A 75 1.14 -4.33 -0.33
C ALA A 75 1.50 -3.41 -1.48
N SER A 76 1.08 -2.16 -1.42
CA SER A 76 1.41 -1.20 -2.47
C SER A 76 1.26 0.22 -1.98
N PHE A 77 1.93 1.13 -2.66
CA PHE A 77 1.81 2.56 -2.37
C PHE A 77 2.12 3.37 -3.61
N SER A 78 1.70 4.63 -3.58
CA SER A 78 1.98 5.59 -4.65
C SER A 78 2.51 6.88 -4.01
N PRO A 79 3.72 7.31 -4.38
CA PRO A 79 4.26 8.59 -3.88
C PRO A 79 3.70 9.72 -4.74
N ARG A 80 2.54 10.21 -4.35
CA ARG A 80 1.87 11.27 -5.08
C ARG A 80 2.38 12.64 -4.65
N ARG A 81 1.99 13.66 -5.41
CA ARG A 81 2.51 15.01 -5.18
C ARG A 81 2.26 15.52 -3.77
N GLN A 82 1.09 15.25 -3.21
CA GLN A 82 0.70 15.82 -1.93
C GLN A 82 0.81 14.85 -0.77
N ALA A 83 0.95 13.56 -1.04
CA ALA A 83 0.99 12.57 0.03
C ALA A 83 1.48 11.24 -0.50
N LEU A 84 1.97 10.41 0.42
CA LEU A 84 2.15 8.99 0.14
C LEU A 84 0.78 8.35 0.30
N VAL A 85 0.35 7.62 -0.71
CA VAL A 85 -0.91 6.89 -0.67
C VAL A 85 -0.59 5.42 -0.46
N ILE A 86 -1.00 4.88 0.69
CA ILE A 86 -0.71 3.48 1.06
C ILE A 86 -2.00 2.70 0.95
N TYR A 87 -2.01 1.67 0.10
CA TYR A 87 -3.21 0.88 -0.15
C TYR A 87 -3.29 -0.26 0.85
N LEU A 88 -4.47 -0.45 1.43
CA LEU A 88 -4.69 -1.41 2.51
C LEU A 88 -5.94 -2.22 2.20
N VAL A 89 -6.13 -3.30 2.98
CA VAL A 89 -7.32 -4.12 2.86
C VAL A 89 -8.57 -3.27 3.11
N GLY A 90 -9.64 -3.55 2.36
CA GLY A 90 -10.90 -2.84 2.54
C GLY A 90 -11.43 -3.02 3.95
N GLY A 91 -12.00 -1.96 4.51
CA GLY A 91 -12.52 -1.99 5.86
C GLY A 91 -11.48 -1.86 6.96
N PHE A 92 -10.25 -1.46 6.60
CA PHE A 92 -9.17 -1.41 7.57
C PHE A 92 -9.46 -0.46 8.73
N GLU A 93 -10.22 0.58 8.50
CA GLU A 93 -10.52 1.55 9.57
C GLU A 93 -11.24 0.89 10.75
N ALA A 94 -12.25 0.09 10.46
CA ALA A 94 -12.98 -0.61 11.50
C ALA A 94 -12.15 -1.75 12.11
N ARG A 95 -11.40 -2.47 11.24
CA ARG A 95 -10.61 -3.62 11.68
C ARG A 95 -9.46 -3.23 12.57
N HIS A 96 -8.80 -2.12 12.24
CA HIS A 96 -7.53 -1.77 12.86
C HIS A 96 -7.59 -0.42 13.55
N ARG A 97 -8.73 -0.14 14.16
CA ARG A 97 -8.98 1.14 14.83
C ARG A 97 -7.92 1.50 15.84
N ARG A 98 -7.48 0.53 16.63
CA ARG A 98 -6.48 0.77 17.68
C ARG A 98 -5.12 1.13 17.09
N VAL A 99 -4.74 0.47 16.01
CA VAL A 99 -3.48 0.77 15.33
C VAL A 99 -3.53 2.16 14.75
N LEU A 100 -4.64 2.50 14.09
CA LEU A 100 -4.83 3.82 13.50
C LEU A 100 -4.78 4.92 14.55
N ALA A 101 -5.30 4.65 15.75
CA ALA A 101 -5.28 5.64 16.84
C ALA A 101 -3.85 6.00 17.26
N ARG A 102 -2.89 5.10 17.04
CA ARG A 102 -1.49 5.35 17.39
C ARG A 102 -0.67 5.89 16.22
N LEU A 103 -1.25 5.89 15.00
CA LEU A 103 -0.49 6.20 13.80
C LEU A 103 0.01 7.63 13.75
N GLY A 104 -0.84 8.60 14.11
CA GLY A 104 -0.50 10.00 13.99
C GLY A 104 -1.23 10.64 12.81
N PRO A 105 -0.75 11.78 12.32
CA PRO A 105 -1.47 12.56 11.30
C PRO A 105 -1.64 11.77 10.00
N HIS A 106 -2.87 11.61 9.57
CA HIS A 106 -3.18 10.91 8.31
C HIS A 106 -4.60 11.24 7.89
N LYS A 107 -4.94 10.91 6.66
CA LYS A 107 -6.32 10.87 6.19
C LYS A 107 -6.60 9.47 5.70
N ALA A 108 -7.83 9.03 5.80
CA ALA A 108 -8.21 7.68 5.40
C ALA A 108 -9.24 7.72 4.30
N GLY A 109 -9.08 6.84 3.32
CA GLY A 109 -10.06 6.55 2.30
C GLY A 109 -10.58 5.14 2.48
N LYS A 110 -11.33 4.64 1.53
CA LYS A 110 -11.94 3.31 1.64
C LYS A 110 -10.92 2.18 1.70
N GLY A 111 -9.87 2.28 0.94
CA GLY A 111 -8.85 1.24 0.88
C GLY A 111 -7.46 1.81 0.91
N CYS A 112 -7.28 3.00 1.48
CA CYS A 112 -5.98 3.61 1.51
C CYS A 112 -5.86 4.62 2.64
N VAL A 113 -4.61 4.87 3.03
CA VAL A 113 -4.30 5.92 3.99
C VAL A 113 -3.32 6.89 3.34
N TYR A 114 -3.50 8.17 3.62
CA TYR A 114 -2.71 9.27 3.05
C TYR A 114 -1.83 9.85 4.13
N ILE A 115 -0.52 9.84 3.91
CA ILE A 115 0.47 10.35 4.87
C ILE A 115 1.35 11.37 4.16
N LYS A 116 1.47 12.57 4.72
CA LYS A 116 2.29 13.61 4.10
C LYS A 116 3.78 13.35 4.31
N ARG A 117 4.16 12.99 5.53
CA ARG A 117 5.56 12.75 5.89
C ARG A 117 5.64 11.51 6.75
N LEU A 118 6.55 10.61 6.39
CA LEU A 118 6.76 9.40 7.21
C LEU A 118 7.18 9.74 8.63
N ASP A 119 8.01 10.77 8.78
CA ASP A 119 8.49 11.15 10.11
C ASP A 119 7.39 11.63 11.04
N ASP A 120 6.24 12.02 10.51
CA ASP A 120 5.12 12.50 11.32
C ASP A 120 4.32 11.37 11.94
N VAL A 121 4.50 10.13 11.51
CA VAL A 121 3.70 9.02 12.00
C VAL A 121 4.55 8.03 12.78
N ASP A 122 3.87 7.24 13.61
CA ASP A 122 4.50 6.19 14.40
C ASP A 122 4.90 5.05 13.46
N GLN A 123 6.20 4.78 13.37
CA GLN A 123 6.73 3.77 12.45
C GLN A 123 6.27 2.37 12.80
N GLN A 124 6.17 2.05 14.09
CA GLN A 124 5.68 0.76 14.54
C GLN A 124 4.22 0.56 14.16
N ALA A 125 3.40 1.59 14.37
CA ALA A 125 1.99 1.51 14.04
C ALA A 125 1.80 1.34 12.52
N LEU A 126 2.58 2.08 11.74
CA LEU A 126 2.49 1.96 10.29
C LEU A 126 2.88 0.56 9.83
N ARG A 127 3.97 0.03 10.36
CA ARG A 127 4.44 -1.32 10.04
C ARG A 127 3.38 -2.35 10.41
N GLU A 128 2.78 -2.22 11.58
CA GLU A 128 1.74 -3.15 12.04
C GLU A 128 0.52 -3.09 11.12
N LEU A 129 0.12 -1.89 10.72
CA LEU A 129 -1.03 -1.70 9.85
C LEU A 129 -0.82 -2.40 8.49
N ILE A 130 0.35 -2.21 7.90
CA ILE A 130 0.68 -2.83 6.63
C ILE A 130 0.74 -4.35 6.78
N ASP A 131 1.38 -4.83 7.85
CA ASP A 131 1.51 -6.27 8.09
C ASP A 131 0.15 -6.94 8.23
N ARG A 132 -0.77 -6.33 8.97
CA ARG A 132 -2.11 -6.88 9.15
C ARG A 132 -2.86 -6.96 7.81
N SER A 133 -2.73 -5.92 6.99
CA SER A 133 -3.34 -5.91 5.67
C SER A 133 -2.79 -7.04 4.78
N VAL A 134 -1.47 -7.22 4.81
CA VAL A 134 -0.81 -8.27 4.03
C VAL A 134 -1.28 -9.65 4.49
N ARG A 135 -1.39 -9.86 5.80
CA ARG A 135 -1.83 -11.15 6.34
C ARG A 135 -3.24 -11.51 5.87
N ILE A 136 -4.13 -10.52 5.83
CA ILE A 136 -5.49 -10.74 5.34
C ILE A 136 -5.45 -11.10 3.85
N HIS A 137 -4.69 -10.36 3.05
CA HIS A 137 -4.58 -10.63 1.62
C HIS A 137 -3.97 -12.00 1.33
N ARG A 138 -3.09 -12.47 2.19
CA ARG A 138 -2.50 -13.82 2.06
C ARG A 138 -3.42 -14.92 2.54
N GLY A 139 -4.55 -14.57 3.17
CA GLY A 139 -5.47 -15.56 3.71
C GLY A 139 -5.04 -16.14 5.05
N ILE A 140 -4.05 -15.51 5.70
CA ILE A 140 -3.61 -15.96 7.03
C ILE A 140 -4.63 -15.56 8.08
N ASP A 141 -5.13 -14.31 7.99
CA ASP A 141 -6.16 -13.80 8.89
C ASP A 141 -7.48 -13.76 8.17
N ASP A 142 -8.58 -13.91 8.94
CA ASP A 142 -9.92 -13.91 8.37
C ASP A 142 -10.31 -12.51 7.91
N ALA A 143 -10.58 -12.35 6.62
CA ALA A 143 -10.96 -11.06 6.06
C ALA A 143 -12.34 -10.60 6.52
N SER A 144 -13.18 -11.51 7.01
CA SER A 144 -14.53 -11.16 7.44
C SER A 144 -14.59 -10.63 8.86
N THR A 145 -13.51 -10.72 9.63
CA THR A 145 -13.50 -10.24 11.02
C THR A 145 -12.86 -8.85 11.21
#